data_bf40bd2fd9a060d3d67bf7849ef70a42
#
_entry.id   bf40bd2fd9a060d3d67bf7849ef70a42
#
_cell.length_a   1.000
_cell.length_b   1.000
_cell.length_c   1.000
_cell.angle_alpha   90.00
_cell.angle_beta   90.00
_cell.angle_gamma   90.00
#
_symmetry.space_group_name_H-M   'P 1'
#
loop_
_entity.id
_entity.type
_entity.pdbx_description
1 polymer ?
#
loop_
_entity_poly.entity_id
_entity_poly.type
_entity_poly.pdbx_seq_one_letter_code
_entity_poly.pdbx_strand_id
1 'polypeptide(L)'
;MHILMTGGTGFIGRAFVKHAIKEGHTITILSREKRESCDSIKFVINLDEIDNRCQIDAIINLAGAPLGEKRWSESYKSKLVESRLGITEILIRFCKRLSKRPAVILSASAIGYYGSRGDEVLTEVSSAGTSFSSKLCHDWEGLWRNMLYPETRLCYLRFGVVFGRSGGALKQLSQSFRFKVGTQIGTGNQWMSWVHLEDAVRAMIFLLNQKHLTGVFNITSPNPVKVSELGAAIARRLPVYFHLRIPEKLIEGILGEMATELLLASQRVIPDALSKAGFDFTYPELDAALKRELVES
;
A
#
# COMPACT_ATOMS: atom_id res chain seq x y z
N MET A 1 2.30 -20.36 10.48
CA MET A 1 1.41 -20.39 9.30
C MET A 1 2.26 -20.53 8.05
N HIS A 2 1.72 -21.24 7.05
CA HIS A 2 2.27 -21.18 5.70
C HIS A 2 1.52 -20.12 4.88
N ILE A 3 2.23 -19.07 4.45
CA ILE A 3 1.68 -17.91 3.77
C ILE A 3 2.09 -17.92 2.30
N LEU A 4 1.12 -17.89 1.38
CA LEU A 4 1.37 -17.61 -0.02
C LEU A 4 1.32 -16.09 -0.24
N MET A 5 2.35 -15.53 -0.87
CA MET A 5 2.48 -14.09 -1.04
C MET A 5 2.80 -13.68 -2.47
N THR A 6 2.11 -12.68 -2.99
CA THR A 6 2.55 -11.93 -4.17
C THR A 6 3.13 -10.57 -3.73
N GLY A 7 4.02 -10.01 -4.53
CA GLY A 7 4.67 -8.73 -4.18
C GLY A 7 5.65 -8.81 -3.01
N GLY A 8 6.05 -10.03 -2.56
CA GLY A 8 6.96 -10.24 -1.43
C GLY A 8 8.36 -9.64 -1.62
N THR A 9 8.77 -9.35 -2.85
CA THR A 9 10.04 -8.68 -3.18
C THR A 9 9.92 -7.16 -3.24
N GLY A 10 8.71 -6.61 -3.10
CA GLY A 10 8.43 -5.17 -3.11
C GLY A 10 8.78 -4.48 -1.78
N PHE A 11 8.53 -3.18 -1.70
CA PHE A 11 8.87 -2.35 -0.53
C PHE A 11 8.17 -2.82 0.75
N ILE A 12 6.83 -2.91 0.74
CA ILE A 12 6.05 -3.40 1.88
C ILE A 12 6.29 -4.90 2.08
N GLY A 13 6.33 -5.66 0.96
CA GLY A 13 6.47 -7.11 1.00
C GLY A 13 7.73 -7.59 1.70
N ARG A 14 8.89 -6.99 1.39
CA ARG A 14 10.16 -7.35 2.06
C ARG A 14 10.11 -7.08 3.56
N ALA A 15 9.50 -5.99 3.98
CA ALA A 15 9.36 -5.66 5.40
C ALA A 15 8.43 -6.66 6.10
N PHE A 16 7.32 -7.03 5.45
CA PHE A 16 6.41 -8.06 5.95
C PHE A 16 7.10 -9.42 6.06
N VAL A 17 7.78 -9.88 5.00
CA VAL A 17 8.50 -11.16 4.98
C VAL A 17 9.50 -11.24 6.14
N LYS A 18 10.30 -10.18 6.33
CA LYS A 18 11.27 -10.10 7.44
C LYS A 18 10.61 -10.25 8.81
N HIS A 19 9.43 -9.66 9.00
CA HIS A 19 8.70 -9.74 10.25
C HIS A 19 8.07 -11.13 10.46
N ALA A 20 7.38 -11.64 9.44
CA ALA A 20 6.68 -12.92 9.51
C ALA A 20 7.61 -14.11 9.75
N ILE A 21 8.84 -14.10 9.19
CA ILE A 21 9.85 -15.12 9.47
C ILE A 21 10.27 -15.10 10.93
N LYS A 22 10.43 -13.91 11.53
CA LYS A 22 10.78 -13.80 12.97
C LYS A 22 9.69 -14.36 13.87
N GLU A 23 8.43 -14.36 13.41
CA GLU A 23 7.30 -14.98 14.11
C GLU A 23 7.13 -16.48 13.80
N GLY A 24 8.09 -17.10 13.07
CA GLY A 24 8.08 -18.52 12.76
C GLY A 24 7.12 -18.91 11.63
N HIS A 25 6.74 -17.99 10.75
CA HIS A 25 5.94 -18.29 9.57
C HIS A 25 6.84 -18.79 8.41
N THR A 26 6.32 -19.66 7.57
CA THR A 26 6.92 -20.05 6.28
C THR A 26 6.21 -19.33 5.16
N ILE A 27 6.95 -18.88 4.15
CA ILE A 27 6.40 -18.03 3.09
C ILE A 27 6.74 -18.61 1.72
N THR A 28 5.73 -18.82 0.89
CA THR A 28 5.90 -19.06 -0.54
C THR A 28 5.63 -17.76 -1.29
N ILE A 29 6.60 -17.27 -2.06
CA ILE A 29 6.49 -16.01 -2.81
C ILE A 29 6.35 -16.32 -4.30
N LEU A 30 5.22 -15.90 -4.89
CA LEU A 30 5.08 -15.86 -6.34
C LEU A 30 5.89 -14.67 -6.87
N SER A 31 6.94 -14.98 -7.62
CA SER A 31 7.88 -14.01 -8.19
C SER A 31 7.88 -14.07 -9.72
N ARG A 32 8.11 -12.96 -10.39
CA ARG A 32 8.29 -12.91 -11.85
C ARG A 32 9.63 -13.47 -12.30
N GLU A 33 10.59 -13.52 -11.41
CA GLU A 33 11.95 -13.98 -11.64
C GLU A 33 12.26 -15.16 -10.74
N LYS A 34 13.06 -16.10 -11.25
CA LYS A 34 13.59 -17.21 -10.47
C LYS A 34 14.53 -16.68 -9.40
N ARG A 35 14.36 -17.12 -8.16
CA ARG A 35 15.17 -16.72 -7.00
C ARG A 35 15.51 -17.93 -6.17
N GLU A 36 16.62 -17.85 -5.44
CA GLU A 36 17.01 -18.89 -4.50
C GLU A 36 16.03 -18.92 -3.31
N SER A 37 15.65 -20.14 -2.95
CA SER A 37 14.81 -20.42 -1.78
C SER A 37 15.69 -20.75 -0.58
N CYS A 38 15.15 -20.56 0.62
CA CYS A 38 15.76 -21.00 1.87
C CYS A 38 14.69 -21.67 2.74
N ASP A 39 15.05 -22.19 3.92
CA ASP A 39 14.16 -22.97 4.76
C ASP A 39 12.81 -22.30 5.07
N SER A 40 12.80 -20.98 5.25
CA SER A 40 11.59 -20.22 5.58
C SER A 40 10.94 -19.51 4.38
N ILE A 41 11.62 -19.46 3.22
CA ILE A 41 11.13 -18.77 2.02
C ILE A 41 11.30 -19.66 0.80
N LYS A 42 10.18 -20.00 0.16
CA LYS A 42 10.16 -20.66 -1.15
C LYS A 42 9.76 -19.65 -2.22
N PHE A 43 10.51 -19.59 -3.32
CA PHE A 43 10.13 -18.82 -4.50
C PHE A 43 9.57 -19.74 -5.57
N VAL A 44 8.46 -19.33 -6.18
CA VAL A 44 7.85 -19.99 -7.34
C VAL A 44 7.59 -18.93 -8.42
N ILE A 45 7.71 -19.33 -9.69
CA ILE A 45 7.38 -18.45 -10.83
C ILE A 45 5.97 -18.71 -11.37
N ASN A 46 5.41 -19.89 -11.04
CA ASN A 46 4.04 -20.26 -11.38
C ASN A 46 3.40 -20.95 -10.17
N LEU A 47 2.12 -20.69 -9.93
CA LEU A 47 1.36 -21.36 -8.86
C LEU A 47 1.14 -22.84 -9.14
N ASP A 48 1.29 -23.31 -10.37
CA ASP A 48 1.21 -24.74 -10.72
C ASP A 48 2.36 -25.58 -10.12
N GLU A 49 3.44 -24.91 -9.69
CA GLU A 49 4.51 -25.55 -8.90
C GLU A 49 4.07 -25.94 -7.47
N ILE A 50 2.88 -25.49 -7.04
CA ILE A 50 2.34 -25.78 -5.71
C ILE A 50 1.28 -26.89 -5.84
N ASP A 51 1.50 -28.02 -5.17
CA ASP A 51 0.53 -29.13 -5.12
C ASP A 51 -0.81 -28.67 -4.52
N ASN A 52 -1.92 -29.16 -5.07
CA ASN A 52 -3.27 -28.82 -4.60
C ASN A 52 -3.54 -29.24 -3.15
N ARG A 53 -2.79 -30.22 -2.63
CA ARG A 53 -2.85 -30.68 -1.24
C ARG A 53 -1.96 -29.86 -0.30
N CYS A 54 -1.16 -28.91 -0.85
CA CYS A 54 -0.35 -28.03 -0.02
C CYS A 54 -1.26 -27.19 0.87
N GLN A 55 -1.03 -27.22 2.17
CA GLN A 55 -1.77 -26.39 3.10
C GLN A 55 -1.24 -24.97 3.06
N ILE A 56 -2.03 -24.06 2.51
CA ILE A 56 -1.82 -22.61 2.57
C ILE A 56 -2.78 -22.04 3.59
N ASP A 57 -2.26 -21.50 4.69
CA ASP A 57 -3.08 -20.95 5.79
C ASP A 57 -3.58 -19.55 5.47
N ALA A 58 -2.77 -18.76 4.77
CA ALA A 58 -3.10 -17.37 4.40
C ALA A 58 -2.57 -17.01 3.01
N ILE A 59 -3.27 -16.09 2.33
CA ILE A 59 -2.79 -15.44 1.10
C ILE A 59 -2.62 -13.96 1.36
N ILE A 60 -1.47 -13.40 0.92
CA ILE A 60 -1.20 -11.96 0.95
C ILE A 60 -0.92 -11.49 -0.48
N ASN A 61 -1.84 -10.67 -1.02
CA ASN A 61 -1.72 -10.13 -2.36
C ASN A 61 -1.28 -8.66 -2.30
N LEU A 62 0.03 -8.42 -2.49
CA LEU A 62 0.61 -7.07 -2.59
C LEU A 62 1.18 -6.78 -3.99
N ALA A 63 0.88 -7.60 -4.98
CA ALA A 63 1.38 -7.37 -6.33
C ALA A 63 0.71 -6.15 -6.96
N GLY A 64 1.52 -5.34 -7.63
CA GLY A 64 1.07 -4.18 -8.38
C GLY A 64 2.25 -3.40 -8.95
N ALA A 65 2.17 -2.96 -10.19
CA ALA A 65 3.16 -2.05 -10.77
C ALA A 65 3.12 -0.71 -10.01
N PRO A 66 4.26 -0.03 -9.78
CA PRO A 66 4.32 1.23 -9.07
C PRO A 66 3.49 2.33 -9.77
N LEU A 67 2.63 3.03 -9.03
CA LEU A 67 1.80 4.11 -9.57
C LEU A 67 2.63 5.34 -9.99
N GLY A 68 3.64 5.68 -9.22
CA GLY A 68 4.45 6.90 -9.39
C GLY A 68 5.77 6.72 -10.16
N GLU A 69 5.97 5.59 -10.86
CA GLU A 69 7.24 5.33 -11.59
C GLU A 69 7.30 6.03 -12.94
N LYS A 70 6.18 6.09 -13.65
CA LYS A 70 6.09 6.63 -15.01
C LYS A 70 4.80 7.41 -15.17
N ARG A 71 4.83 8.40 -16.08
CA ARG A 71 3.62 9.08 -16.54
C ARG A 71 2.59 8.05 -17.03
N TRP A 72 1.31 8.28 -16.73
CA TRP A 72 0.24 7.38 -17.11
C TRP A 72 -0.15 7.55 -18.59
N SER A 73 0.51 6.78 -19.45
CA SER A 73 0.05 6.52 -20.81
C SER A 73 -1.00 5.39 -20.78
N GLU A 74 -1.76 5.22 -21.84
CA GLU A 74 -2.73 4.11 -21.94
C GLU A 74 -2.05 2.74 -21.74
N SER A 75 -0.85 2.56 -22.32
CA SER A 75 -0.08 1.33 -22.12
C SER A 75 0.37 1.13 -20.67
N TYR A 76 0.72 2.22 -19.97
CA TYR A 76 1.08 2.11 -18.56
C TYR A 76 -0.13 1.88 -17.66
N LYS A 77 -1.29 2.50 -17.95
CA LYS A 77 -2.56 2.21 -17.27
C LYS A 77 -2.96 0.75 -17.44
N SER A 78 -2.84 0.19 -18.66
CA SER A 78 -3.08 -1.23 -18.89
C SER A 78 -2.18 -2.11 -18.05
N LYS A 79 -0.87 -1.76 -17.90
CA LYS A 79 0.05 -2.45 -17.00
C LYS A 79 -0.36 -2.32 -15.53
N LEU A 80 -0.85 -1.15 -15.09
CA LEU A 80 -1.35 -0.93 -13.73
C LEU A 80 -2.56 -1.83 -13.43
N VAL A 81 -3.48 -1.96 -14.39
CA VAL A 81 -4.64 -2.84 -14.32
C VAL A 81 -4.20 -4.30 -14.28
N GLU A 82 -3.45 -4.77 -15.26
CA GLU A 82 -3.04 -6.17 -15.40
C GLU A 82 -2.23 -6.66 -14.20
N SER A 83 -1.32 -5.85 -13.69
CA SER A 83 -0.50 -6.20 -12.53
C SER A 83 -1.29 -6.39 -11.23
N ARG A 84 -2.55 -5.97 -11.18
CA ARG A 84 -3.45 -6.09 -10.02
C ARG A 84 -4.58 -7.08 -10.28
N LEU A 85 -5.37 -6.84 -11.32
CA LEU A 85 -6.53 -7.67 -11.65
C LEU A 85 -6.09 -9.05 -12.14
N GLY A 86 -5.15 -9.11 -13.10
CA GLY A 86 -4.67 -10.38 -13.65
C GLY A 86 -4.03 -11.28 -12.60
N ILE A 87 -3.20 -10.72 -11.70
CA ILE A 87 -2.64 -11.49 -10.58
C ILE A 87 -3.73 -11.95 -9.60
N THR A 88 -4.72 -11.13 -9.34
CA THR A 88 -5.84 -11.51 -8.47
C THR A 88 -6.64 -12.66 -9.06
N GLU A 89 -6.92 -12.65 -10.36
CA GLU A 89 -7.57 -13.76 -11.05
C GLU A 89 -6.76 -15.06 -10.99
N ILE A 90 -5.43 -14.97 -11.13
CA ILE A 90 -4.53 -16.13 -10.97
C ILE A 90 -4.65 -16.70 -9.56
N LEU A 91 -4.65 -15.86 -8.53
CA LEU A 91 -4.83 -16.28 -7.14
C LEU A 91 -6.22 -16.89 -6.91
N ILE A 92 -7.27 -16.34 -7.51
CA ILE A 92 -8.64 -16.88 -7.44
C ILE A 92 -8.69 -18.30 -8.03
N ARG A 93 -8.11 -18.49 -9.23
CA ARG A 93 -8.02 -19.82 -9.86
C ARG A 93 -7.22 -20.79 -8.98
N PHE A 94 -6.12 -20.33 -8.39
CA PHE A 94 -5.34 -21.12 -7.45
C PHE A 94 -6.16 -21.53 -6.22
N CYS A 95 -6.87 -20.60 -5.58
CA CYS A 95 -7.74 -20.93 -4.44
C CYS A 95 -8.79 -22.00 -4.80
N LYS A 96 -9.39 -21.92 -5.99
CA LYS A 96 -10.41 -22.89 -6.43
C LYS A 96 -9.89 -24.32 -6.50
N ARG A 97 -8.62 -24.53 -6.85
CA ARG A 97 -8.03 -25.86 -7.00
C ARG A 97 -7.44 -26.45 -5.70
N LEU A 98 -7.23 -25.63 -4.67
CA LEU A 98 -6.73 -26.10 -3.38
C LEU A 98 -7.72 -27.03 -2.71
N SER A 99 -7.24 -28.18 -2.17
CA SER A 99 -8.04 -29.14 -1.40
C SER A 99 -8.57 -28.52 -0.10
N LYS A 100 -7.80 -27.60 0.51
CA LYS A 100 -8.20 -26.82 1.69
C LYS A 100 -8.01 -25.34 1.39
N ARG A 101 -9.06 -24.53 1.60
CA ARG A 101 -9.02 -23.09 1.39
C ARG A 101 -8.18 -22.39 2.46
N PRO A 102 -7.51 -21.27 2.13
CA PRO A 102 -6.87 -20.44 3.15
C PRO A 102 -7.90 -19.87 4.12
N ALA A 103 -7.52 -19.77 5.39
CA ALA A 103 -8.39 -19.19 6.41
C ALA A 103 -8.56 -17.67 6.24
N VAL A 104 -7.58 -17.02 5.63
CA VAL A 104 -7.58 -15.55 5.43
C VAL A 104 -6.87 -15.14 4.15
N ILE A 105 -7.42 -14.13 3.50
CA ILE A 105 -6.81 -13.42 2.38
C ILE A 105 -6.68 -11.96 2.76
N LEU A 106 -5.46 -11.43 2.74
CA LEU A 106 -5.17 -10.00 2.82
C LEU A 106 -4.87 -9.50 1.40
N SER A 107 -5.75 -8.71 0.83
CA SER A 107 -5.58 -8.16 -0.51
C SER A 107 -5.33 -6.66 -0.46
N ALA A 108 -4.22 -6.22 -1.04
CA ALA A 108 -3.95 -4.80 -1.18
C ALA A 108 -5.03 -4.10 -2.00
N SER A 109 -5.28 -2.88 -1.63
CA SER A 109 -6.00 -1.82 -2.32
C SER A 109 -5.30 -0.51 -1.99
N ALA A 110 -5.88 0.64 -2.28
CA ALA A 110 -5.30 1.93 -1.96
C ALA A 110 -6.38 2.96 -1.62
N ILE A 111 -6.00 4.00 -0.89
CA ILE A 111 -6.88 5.16 -0.60
C ILE A 111 -7.32 5.89 -1.87
N GLY A 112 -6.64 5.65 -3.01
CA GLY A 112 -7.10 6.07 -4.34
C GLY A 112 -8.55 5.68 -4.64
N TYR A 113 -9.08 4.64 -3.98
CA TYR A 113 -10.49 4.24 -4.00
C TYR A 113 -11.44 5.42 -3.80
N TYR A 114 -11.11 6.33 -2.89
CA TYR A 114 -11.99 7.44 -2.51
C TYR A 114 -11.96 8.63 -3.50
N GLY A 115 -10.91 8.75 -4.33
CA GLY A 115 -10.68 9.94 -5.16
C GLY A 115 -10.33 11.17 -4.32
N SER A 116 -10.32 12.36 -4.95
CA SER A 116 -10.08 13.64 -4.28
C SER A 116 -11.38 14.17 -3.68
N ARG A 117 -11.41 14.45 -2.36
CA ARG A 117 -12.62 14.81 -1.60
C ARG A 117 -12.43 16.08 -0.75
N GLY A 118 -11.42 16.90 -1.03
CA GLY A 118 -11.14 18.13 -0.29
C GLY A 118 -10.85 17.86 1.19
N ASP A 119 -11.59 18.52 2.09
CA ASP A 119 -11.43 18.40 3.55
C ASP A 119 -12.30 17.31 4.19
N GLU A 120 -13.11 16.58 3.40
CA GLU A 120 -13.98 15.52 3.90
C GLU A 120 -13.16 14.41 4.59
N VAL A 121 -13.56 14.04 5.80
CA VAL A 121 -12.97 12.91 6.51
C VAL A 121 -13.51 11.61 5.93
N LEU A 122 -12.60 10.78 5.42
CA LEU A 122 -12.92 9.52 4.73
C LEU A 122 -12.62 8.33 5.62
N THR A 123 -13.57 7.43 5.72
CA THR A 123 -13.48 6.16 6.46
C THR A 123 -13.76 5.00 5.52
N GLU A 124 -13.67 3.78 6.02
CA GLU A 124 -13.89 2.56 5.24
C GLU A 124 -15.31 2.46 4.64
N VAL A 125 -16.28 3.16 5.22
CA VAL A 125 -17.68 3.21 4.73
C VAL A 125 -17.92 4.32 3.69
N SER A 126 -16.95 5.19 3.45
CA SER A 126 -17.05 6.24 2.44
C SER A 126 -17.11 5.66 1.03
N SER A 127 -17.90 6.26 0.16
CA SER A 127 -18.12 5.82 -1.22
C SER A 127 -16.86 5.95 -2.08
N ALA A 128 -16.79 5.14 -3.13
CA ALA A 128 -15.75 5.24 -4.15
C ALA A 128 -15.84 6.58 -4.91
N GLY A 129 -14.69 7.09 -5.32
CA GLY A 129 -14.60 8.17 -6.30
C GLY A 129 -14.84 7.70 -7.73
N THR A 130 -14.60 8.60 -8.69
CA THR A 130 -14.85 8.35 -10.12
C THR A 130 -13.58 8.38 -10.98
N SER A 131 -12.42 8.65 -10.39
CA SER A 131 -11.13 8.73 -11.06
C SER A 131 -10.64 7.36 -11.57
N PHE A 132 -9.57 7.34 -12.35
CA PHE A 132 -8.95 6.08 -12.80
C PHE A 132 -8.51 5.22 -11.61
N SER A 133 -7.83 5.80 -10.62
CA SER A 133 -7.41 5.06 -9.41
C SER A 133 -8.59 4.53 -8.62
N SER A 134 -9.69 5.30 -8.56
CA SER A 134 -10.90 4.87 -7.85
C SER A 134 -11.54 3.66 -8.50
N LYS A 135 -11.70 3.69 -9.83
CA LYS A 135 -12.20 2.56 -10.63
C LYS A 135 -11.29 1.35 -10.50
N LEU A 136 -9.97 1.53 -10.64
CA LEU A 136 -9.01 0.46 -10.50
C LEU A 136 -9.11 -0.25 -9.13
N CYS A 137 -9.18 0.52 -8.05
CA CYS A 137 -9.33 -0.05 -6.70
C CYS A 137 -10.70 -0.75 -6.52
N HIS A 138 -11.78 -0.15 -7.02
CA HIS A 138 -13.11 -0.74 -6.97
C HIS A 138 -13.17 -2.08 -7.70
N ASP A 139 -12.63 -2.15 -8.92
CA ASP A 139 -12.62 -3.36 -9.74
C ASP A 139 -11.71 -4.43 -9.11
N TRP A 140 -10.57 -4.02 -8.57
CA TRP A 140 -9.64 -4.92 -7.87
C TRP A 140 -10.29 -5.57 -6.64
N GLU A 141 -10.94 -4.78 -5.77
CA GLU A 141 -11.70 -5.30 -4.63
C GLU A 141 -12.89 -6.18 -5.11
N GLY A 142 -13.52 -5.79 -6.23
CA GLY A 142 -14.66 -6.50 -6.82
C GLY A 142 -14.37 -7.94 -7.23
N LEU A 143 -13.16 -8.24 -7.74
CA LEU A 143 -12.80 -9.60 -8.16
C LEU A 143 -12.90 -10.62 -7.02
N TRP A 144 -12.49 -10.24 -5.81
CA TRP A 144 -12.55 -11.14 -4.66
C TRP A 144 -13.99 -11.36 -4.14
N ARG A 145 -14.90 -10.38 -4.28
CA ARG A 145 -16.30 -10.50 -3.81
C ARG A 145 -17.01 -11.69 -4.43
N ASN A 146 -16.70 -11.99 -5.68
CA ASN A 146 -17.34 -13.09 -6.41
C ASN A 146 -16.78 -14.47 -6.02
N MET A 147 -15.77 -14.53 -5.13
CA MET A 147 -15.09 -15.76 -4.73
C MET A 147 -15.31 -16.13 -3.26
N LEU A 148 -16.18 -15.44 -2.54
CA LEU A 148 -16.32 -15.64 -1.10
C LEU A 148 -16.70 -17.08 -0.77
N TYR A 149 -15.80 -17.77 -0.09
CA TYR A 149 -16.09 -19.00 0.64
C TYR A 149 -16.37 -18.61 2.09
N PRO A 150 -17.44 -19.15 2.72
CA PRO A 150 -17.80 -18.78 4.09
C PRO A 150 -16.69 -18.97 5.11
N GLU A 151 -15.78 -19.93 4.85
CA GLU A 151 -14.65 -20.27 5.71
C GLU A 151 -13.42 -19.35 5.53
N THR A 152 -13.38 -18.55 4.47
CA THR A 152 -12.24 -17.69 4.15
C THR A 152 -12.55 -16.24 4.48
N ARG A 153 -11.84 -15.65 5.45
CA ARG A 153 -11.92 -14.21 5.72
C ARG A 153 -11.21 -13.42 4.62
N LEU A 154 -11.79 -12.31 4.22
CA LEU A 154 -11.19 -11.41 3.24
C LEU A 154 -11.03 -10.02 3.84
N CYS A 155 -9.79 -9.52 3.85
CA CYS A 155 -9.47 -8.17 4.29
C CYS A 155 -8.88 -7.38 3.12
N TYR A 156 -9.52 -6.28 2.75
CA TYR A 156 -9.01 -5.31 1.79
C TYR A 156 -8.18 -4.26 2.51
N LEU A 157 -6.95 -4.08 2.10
CA LEU A 157 -5.99 -3.16 2.71
C LEU A 157 -5.86 -1.91 1.84
N ARG A 158 -6.63 -0.86 2.13
CA ARG A 158 -6.52 0.43 1.42
C ARG A 158 -5.33 1.21 1.98
N PHE A 159 -4.17 0.98 1.38
CA PHE A 159 -2.95 1.66 1.80
C PHE A 159 -2.97 3.15 1.49
N GLY A 160 -2.61 3.95 2.49
CA GLY A 160 -2.16 5.33 2.30
C GLY A 160 -0.74 5.40 1.75
N VAL A 161 -0.16 6.59 1.76
CA VAL A 161 1.21 6.82 1.33
C VAL A 161 2.17 6.21 2.36
N VAL A 162 2.87 5.13 1.99
CA VAL A 162 3.73 4.41 2.94
C VAL A 162 5.10 5.10 3.04
N PHE A 163 5.48 5.50 4.26
CA PHE A 163 6.76 6.12 4.58
C PHE A 163 7.74 5.10 5.14
N GLY A 164 8.98 5.11 4.61
CA GLY A 164 10.07 4.29 5.10
C GLY A 164 11.38 4.59 4.37
N ARG A 165 12.50 4.36 5.05
CA ARG A 165 13.86 4.72 4.60
C ARG A 165 14.29 3.99 3.32
N SER A 166 13.95 2.72 3.19
CA SER A 166 14.41 1.86 2.09
C SER A 166 13.61 2.00 0.79
N GLY A 167 12.58 2.87 0.76
CA GLY A 167 11.73 3.04 -0.43
C GLY A 167 10.48 3.86 -0.14
N GLY A 168 9.49 3.72 -1.05
CA GLY A 168 8.23 4.44 -0.93
C GLY A 168 8.32 5.93 -1.25
N ALA A 169 7.22 6.64 -1.00
CA ALA A 169 7.07 8.03 -1.40
C ALA A 169 8.00 8.99 -0.63
N LEU A 170 8.32 8.69 0.64
CA LEU A 170 9.15 9.57 1.46
C LEU A 170 10.54 9.79 0.86
N LYS A 171 11.13 8.75 0.25
CA LYS A 171 12.42 8.86 -0.43
C LYS A 171 12.36 9.87 -1.59
N GLN A 172 11.29 9.85 -2.38
CA GLN A 172 11.10 10.78 -3.49
C GLN A 172 10.78 12.20 -3.00
N LEU A 173 9.87 12.32 -2.03
CA LEU A 173 9.47 13.61 -1.44
C LEU A 173 10.62 14.33 -0.73
N SER A 174 11.52 13.58 -0.07
CA SER A 174 12.67 14.15 0.62
C SER A 174 13.89 14.39 -0.29
N GLN A 175 13.86 13.96 -1.55
CA GLN A 175 15.02 14.05 -2.43
C GLN A 175 15.46 15.49 -2.68
N SER A 176 14.54 16.41 -2.99
CA SER A 176 14.88 17.83 -3.18
C SER A 176 15.42 18.48 -1.91
N PHE A 177 14.89 18.10 -0.74
CA PHE A 177 15.37 18.58 0.56
C PHE A 177 16.81 18.15 0.84
N ARG A 178 17.24 16.97 0.39
CA ARG A 178 18.65 16.54 0.47
C ARG A 178 19.58 17.41 -0.36
N PHE A 179 19.06 18.03 -1.43
CA PHE A 179 19.76 19.07 -2.20
C PHE A 179 19.53 20.48 -1.64
N LYS A 180 19.00 20.57 -0.39
CA LYS A 180 18.75 21.84 0.32
C LYS A 180 17.68 22.72 -0.35
N VAL A 181 16.80 22.11 -1.16
CA VAL A 181 15.68 22.77 -1.83
C VAL A 181 14.38 22.19 -1.28
N GLY A 182 13.64 22.98 -0.50
CA GLY A 182 12.29 22.66 -0.07
C GLY A 182 11.32 22.81 -1.23
N THR A 183 10.68 21.74 -1.66
CA THR A 183 9.68 21.80 -2.74
C THR A 183 8.28 21.66 -2.20
N GLN A 184 7.37 22.50 -2.70
CA GLN A 184 5.94 22.42 -2.45
C GLN A 184 5.20 22.34 -3.79
N ILE A 185 4.35 21.32 -3.95
CA ILE A 185 3.52 21.14 -5.15
C ILE A 185 2.16 21.78 -4.89
N GLY A 186 1.75 22.65 -5.81
CA GLY A 186 0.45 23.36 -5.74
C GLY A 186 0.35 24.28 -4.53
N THR A 187 -0.85 24.35 -3.95
CA THR A 187 -1.11 25.18 -2.75
C THR A 187 -0.51 24.57 -1.48
N GLY A 188 -0.29 23.25 -1.46
CA GLY A 188 0.10 22.51 -0.26
C GLY A 188 -1.05 22.26 0.71
N ASN A 189 -2.28 22.70 0.38
CA ASN A 189 -3.45 22.52 1.26
C ASN A 189 -4.11 21.14 1.13
N GLN A 190 -3.74 20.37 0.10
CA GLN A 190 -4.25 19.01 -0.07
C GLN A 190 -3.84 18.10 1.08
N TRP A 191 -4.78 17.29 1.55
CA TRP A 191 -4.56 16.28 2.58
C TRP A 191 -3.81 15.09 2.02
N MET A 192 -2.84 14.60 2.78
CA MET A 192 -2.12 13.37 2.53
C MET A 192 -2.32 12.43 3.71
N SER A 193 -2.90 11.28 3.43
CA SER A 193 -3.00 10.20 4.41
C SER A 193 -1.83 9.25 4.20
N TRP A 194 -1.03 9.12 5.21
CA TRP A 194 0.24 8.39 5.24
C TRP A 194 0.21 7.29 6.30
N VAL A 195 1.17 6.38 6.23
CA VAL A 195 1.43 5.37 7.27
C VAL A 195 2.92 5.07 7.31
N HIS A 196 3.46 4.83 8.51
CA HIS A 196 4.82 4.31 8.65
C HIS A 196 4.88 2.84 8.22
N LEU A 197 5.96 2.43 7.53
CA LEU A 197 6.12 1.06 7.02
C LEU A 197 5.98 0.00 8.13
N GLU A 198 6.51 0.28 9.31
CA GLU A 198 6.40 -0.62 10.46
C GLU A 198 4.95 -0.81 10.89
N ASP A 199 4.16 0.27 10.98
CA ASP A 199 2.75 0.19 11.33
C ASP A 199 1.93 -0.49 10.22
N ALA A 200 2.27 -0.28 8.95
CA ALA A 200 1.64 -1.00 7.85
C ALA A 200 1.85 -2.51 7.96
N VAL A 201 3.07 -2.96 8.28
CA VAL A 201 3.39 -4.38 8.50
C VAL A 201 2.70 -4.91 9.75
N ARG A 202 2.73 -4.17 10.88
CA ARG A 202 2.05 -4.55 12.12
C ARG A 202 0.53 -4.69 11.93
N ALA A 203 -0.09 -3.78 11.17
CA ALA A 203 -1.51 -3.87 10.84
C ALA A 203 -1.83 -5.14 10.02
N MET A 204 -0.97 -5.52 9.08
CA MET A 204 -1.14 -6.77 8.32
C MET A 204 -1.04 -7.99 9.24
N ILE A 205 -0.04 -8.05 10.12
CA ILE A 205 0.11 -9.13 11.11
C ILE A 205 -1.08 -9.16 12.09
N PHE A 206 -1.51 -8.00 12.57
CA PHE A 206 -2.70 -7.87 13.41
C PHE A 206 -3.92 -8.49 12.73
N LEU A 207 -4.21 -8.12 11.47
CA LEU A 207 -5.33 -8.66 10.70
C LEU A 207 -5.20 -10.15 10.41
N LEU A 208 -3.99 -10.69 10.25
CA LEU A 208 -3.78 -12.14 10.12
C LEU A 208 -4.22 -12.88 11.38
N ASN A 209 -3.89 -12.34 12.55
CA ASN A 209 -4.10 -13.00 13.84
C ASN A 209 -5.53 -12.82 14.39
N GLN A 210 -6.23 -11.73 14.04
CA GLN A 210 -7.59 -11.43 14.51
C GLN A 210 -8.65 -12.17 13.67
N LYS A 211 -9.07 -13.35 14.13
CA LYS A 211 -9.95 -14.27 13.37
C LYS A 211 -11.34 -13.71 13.04
N HIS A 212 -11.83 -12.72 13.76
CA HIS A 212 -13.16 -12.13 13.57
C HIS A 212 -13.15 -10.91 12.64
N LEU A 213 -11.98 -10.35 12.31
CA LEU A 213 -11.88 -9.17 11.47
C LEU A 213 -11.95 -9.55 9.99
N THR A 214 -12.87 -8.91 9.26
CA THR A 214 -13.08 -9.07 7.82
C THR A 214 -13.56 -7.76 7.21
N GLY A 215 -13.46 -7.60 5.89
CA GLY A 215 -13.91 -6.41 5.18
C GLY A 215 -12.80 -5.44 4.85
N VAL A 216 -13.09 -4.15 4.87
CA VAL A 216 -12.17 -3.08 4.42
C VAL A 216 -11.45 -2.47 5.61
N PHE A 217 -10.15 -2.19 5.42
CA PHE A 217 -9.30 -1.52 6.40
C PHE A 217 -8.44 -0.46 5.73
N ASN A 218 -8.55 0.78 6.15
CA ASN A 218 -7.62 1.83 5.77
C ASN A 218 -6.30 1.62 6.51
N ILE A 219 -5.23 1.42 5.76
CA ILE A 219 -3.89 1.28 6.31
C ILE A 219 -3.21 2.66 6.23
N THR A 220 -3.64 3.54 7.13
CA THR A 220 -3.15 4.92 7.27
C THR A 220 -2.85 5.21 8.74
N SER A 221 -2.01 6.24 9.00
CA SER A 221 -1.93 6.84 10.33
C SER A 221 -3.29 7.48 10.70
N PRO A 222 -3.66 7.54 11.99
CA PRO A 222 -4.86 8.25 12.43
C PRO A 222 -4.81 9.75 12.19
N ASN A 223 -3.61 10.31 11.96
CA ASN A 223 -3.36 11.75 11.81
C ASN A 223 -2.90 12.08 10.38
N PRO A 224 -3.83 12.22 9.40
CA PRO A 224 -3.50 12.74 8.08
C PRO A 224 -3.00 14.18 8.19
N VAL A 225 -2.12 14.59 7.26
CA VAL A 225 -1.48 15.91 7.29
C VAL A 225 -1.68 16.64 5.97
N LYS A 226 -1.55 17.97 5.98
CA LYS A 226 -1.46 18.74 4.73
C LYS A 226 -0.06 18.59 4.12
N VAL A 227 0.03 18.64 2.80
CA VAL A 227 1.33 18.53 2.09
C VAL A 227 2.28 19.65 2.52
N SER A 228 1.77 20.85 2.81
CA SER A 228 2.57 21.95 3.39
C SER A 228 3.15 21.62 4.77
N GLU A 229 2.38 20.93 5.63
CA GLU A 229 2.83 20.49 6.96
C GLU A 229 3.91 19.42 6.84
N LEU A 230 3.75 18.46 5.91
CA LEU A 230 4.79 17.48 5.60
C LEU A 230 6.07 18.16 5.13
N GLY A 231 5.97 19.11 4.20
CA GLY A 231 7.13 19.88 3.72
C GLY A 231 7.85 20.63 4.85
N ALA A 232 7.10 21.30 5.72
CA ALA A 232 7.65 21.98 6.89
C ALA A 232 8.30 21.00 7.88
N ALA A 233 7.70 19.83 8.10
CA ALA A 233 8.24 18.80 8.98
C ALA A 233 9.56 18.19 8.44
N ILE A 234 9.66 18.00 7.13
CA ILE A 234 10.91 17.56 6.47
C ILE A 234 11.99 18.68 6.58
N ALA A 235 11.62 19.94 6.33
CA ALA A 235 12.55 21.08 6.39
C ALA A 235 13.12 21.30 7.80
N ARG A 236 12.40 20.94 8.86
CA ARG A 236 12.94 20.95 10.24
C ARG A 236 14.07 19.95 10.48
N ARG A 237 14.18 18.92 9.63
CA ARG A 237 15.15 17.82 9.76
C ARG A 237 16.27 17.86 8.73
N LEU A 238 15.98 18.40 7.57
CA LEU A 238 16.95 18.53 6.48
C LEU A 238 17.10 20.02 6.18
N PRO A 239 18.33 20.59 6.26
CA PRO A 239 18.55 22.03 6.05
C PRO A 239 18.08 22.46 4.66
N VAL A 240 17.30 23.52 4.60
CA VAL A 240 16.74 24.09 3.37
C VAL A 240 17.21 25.53 3.22
N TYR A 241 17.78 25.84 2.06
CA TYR A 241 18.23 27.21 1.74
C TYR A 241 17.27 27.91 0.77
N PHE A 242 16.55 27.15 -0.05
CA PHE A 242 15.63 27.69 -1.02
C PHE A 242 14.29 26.97 -0.95
N HIS A 243 13.20 27.74 -1.08
CA HIS A 243 11.87 27.19 -1.20
C HIS A 243 11.37 27.38 -2.63
N LEU A 244 11.00 26.27 -3.28
CA LEU A 244 10.45 26.25 -4.62
C LEU A 244 9.00 25.78 -4.57
N ARG A 245 8.10 26.64 -5.04
CA ARG A 245 6.70 26.26 -5.25
C ARG A 245 6.50 25.92 -6.73
N ILE A 246 6.05 24.69 -6.98
CA ILE A 246 5.76 24.19 -8.33
C ILE A 246 4.26 24.39 -8.57
N PRO A 247 3.85 25.25 -9.55
CA PRO A 247 2.45 25.44 -9.88
C PRO A 247 1.76 24.16 -10.32
N GLU A 248 0.49 23.97 -9.95
CA GLU A 248 -0.30 22.78 -10.31
C GLU A 248 -0.33 22.55 -11.81
N LYS A 249 -0.63 23.59 -12.59
CA LYS A 249 -0.66 23.52 -14.06
C LYS A 249 0.65 23.03 -14.69
N LEU A 250 1.81 23.36 -14.08
CA LEU A 250 3.09 22.90 -14.57
C LEU A 250 3.27 21.39 -14.33
N ILE A 251 2.93 20.92 -13.12
CA ILE A 251 3.09 19.50 -12.79
C ILE A 251 2.06 18.65 -13.56
N GLU A 252 0.84 19.14 -13.76
CA GLU A 252 -0.17 18.52 -14.60
C GLU A 252 0.30 18.42 -16.07
N GLY A 253 0.89 19.47 -16.62
CA GLY A 253 1.45 19.45 -17.98
C GLY A 253 2.54 18.39 -18.17
N ILE A 254 3.41 18.20 -17.15
CA ILE A 254 4.52 17.25 -17.18
C ILE A 254 4.03 15.82 -16.95
N LEU A 255 3.24 15.58 -15.91
CA LEU A 255 2.86 14.25 -15.44
C LEU A 255 1.43 13.83 -15.84
N GLY A 256 0.60 14.77 -16.30
CA GLY A 256 -0.78 14.50 -16.70
C GLY A 256 -1.64 14.02 -15.53
N GLU A 257 -2.53 13.09 -15.81
CA GLU A 257 -3.48 12.52 -14.86
C GLU A 257 -2.80 11.93 -13.60
N MET A 258 -1.58 11.40 -13.73
CA MET A 258 -0.80 10.94 -12.59
C MET A 258 -0.57 12.07 -11.56
N ALA A 259 -0.30 13.30 -12.01
CA ALA A 259 -0.15 14.45 -11.11
C ALA A 259 -1.44 14.73 -10.34
N THR A 260 -2.55 14.79 -11.04
CA THR A 260 -3.87 15.10 -10.47
C THR A 260 -4.28 14.05 -9.43
N GLU A 261 -4.04 12.76 -9.71
CA GLU A 261 -4.51 11.68 -8.83
C GLU A 261 -3.56 11.31 -7.70
N LEU A 262 -2.23 11.50 -7.88
CA LEU A 262 -1.25 11.09 -6.85
C LEU A 262 -0.65 12.26 -6.06
N LEU A 263 -0.53 13.45 -6.66
CA LEU A 263 0.19 14.57 -6.05
C LEU A 263 -0.72 15.72 -5.63
N LEU A 264 -1.82 15.93 -6.37
CA LEU A 264 -2.75 17.05 -6.15
C LEU A 264 -4.06 16.60 -5.50
N ALA A 265 -4.35 15.28 -5.47
CA ALA A 265 -5.54 14.77 -4.80
C ALA A 265 -5.50 15.06 -3.30
N SER A 266 -6.64 15.54 -2.78
CA SER A 266 -6.84 15.77 -1.36
C SER A 266 -7.62 14.59 -0.78
N GLN A 267 -6.98 13.82 0.10
CA GLN A 267 -7.53 12.60 0.69
C GLN A 267 -7.27 12.58 2.20
N ARG A 268 -8.29 12.97 2.98
CA ARG A 268 -8.24 12.98 4.45
C ARG A 268 -8.80 11.67 5.00
N VAL A 269 -8.06 10.57 4.82
CA VAL A 269 -8.47 9.21 5.19
C VAL A 269 -7.97 8.86 6.58
N ILE A 270 -8.84 8.31 7.41
CA ILE A 270 -8.50 7.80 8.75
C ILE A 270 -8.74 6.28 8.84
N PRO A 271 -8.02 5.56 9.70
CA PRO A 271 -8.13 4.11 9.89
C PRO A 271 -9.19 3.76 10.94
N ASP A 272 -10.46 4.09 10.68
CA ASP A 272 -11.55 3.96 11.64
C ASP A 272 -11.76 2.50 12.06
N ALA A 273 -11.73 1.57 11.12
CA ALA A 273 -11.90 0.14 11.38
C ALA A 273 -10.74 -0.45 12.22
N LEU A 274 -9.48 -0.09 11.92
CA LEU A 274 -8.33 -0.54 12.72
C LEU A 274 -8.37 0.04 14.13
N SER A 275 -8.72 1.33 14.28
CA SER A 275 -8.82 1.99 15.58
C SER A 275 -9.92 1.35 16.44
N LYS A 276 -11.09 1.09 15.86
CA LYS A 276 -12.19 0.38 16.54
C LYS A 276 -11.85 -1.07 16.91
N ALA A 277 -10.98 -1.71 16.12
CA ALA A 277 -10.48 -3.05 16.41
C ALA A 277 -9.39 -3.07 17.50
N GLY A 278 -8.97 -1.91 18.01
CA GLY A 278 -7.94 -1.80 19.06
C GLY A 278 -6.51 -1.94 18.53
N PHE A 279 -6.26 -1.63 17.25
CA PHE A 279 -4.88 -1.59 16.73
C PHE A 279 -4.14 -0.38 17.29
N ASP A 280 -2.96 -0.64 17.89
CA ASP A 280 -2.09 0.39 18.45
C ASP A 280 -0.98 0.78 17.48
N PHE A 281 -0.96 2.06 17.07
CA PHE A 281 0.03 2.61 16.16
C PHE A 281 1.32 2.97 16.90
N THR A 282 2.47 2.53 16.38
CA THR A 282 3.78 2.93 16.90
C THR A 282 4.15 4.35 16.47
N TYR A 283 3.73 4.74 15.28
CA TYR A 283 4.01 6.05 14.68
C TYR A 283 2.71 6.76 14.27
N PRO A 284 1.85 7.14 15.24
CA PRO A 284 0.62 7.86 14.92
C PRO A 284 0.90 9.30 14.44
N GLU A 285 2.03 9.90 14.87
CA GLU A 285 2.40 11.27 14.59
C GLU A 285 3.51 11.38 13.54
N LEU A 286 3.33 12.32 12.60
CA LEU A 286 4.27 12.55 11.50
C LEU A 286 5.70 12.81 11.99
N ASP A 287 5.86 13.62 13.03
CA ASP A 287 7.20 13.98 13.55
C ASP A 287 7.97 12.78 14.07
N ALA A 288 7.32 11.84 14.76
CA ALA A 288 7.94 10.61 15.23
C ALA A 288 8.40 9.72 14.05
N ALA A 289 7.54 9.58 13.03
CA ALA A 289 7.85 8.81 11.83
C ALA A 289 9.03 9.41 11.06
N LEU A 290 9.03 10.73 10.83
CA LEU A 290 10.11 11.42 10.12
C LEU A 290 11.43 11.40 10.90
N LYS A 291 11.39 11.51 12.24
CA LYS A 291 12.58 11.36 13.09
C LYS A 291 13.22 9.99 12.90
N ARG A 292 12.41 8.94 12.77
CA ARG A 292 12.88 7.56 12.54
C ARG A 292 13.53 7.38 11.17
N GLU A 293 12.97 8.04 10.14
CA GLU A 293 13.30 7.78 8.73
C GLU A 293 14.32 8.76 8.13
N LEU A 294 14.35 10.01 8.61
CA LEU A 294 15.23 11.08 8.13
C LEU A 294 16.33 11.38 9.15
N VAL A 295 17.04 10.35 9.64
CA VAL A 295 18.26 10.56 10.43
C VAL A 295 19.32 11.14 9.51
N GLU A 296 19.97 12.24 9.93
CA GLU A 296 21.18 12.76 9.29
C GLU A 296 22.23 11.64 9.26
N SER A 297 22.72 11.34 8.05
CA SER A 297 23.86 10.42 7.81
C SER A 297 25.16 11.18 7.93
#